data_5e087e0e102ef5ccc2f25e261d23e90f
#
_entry.id   5e087e0e102ef5ccc2f25e261d23e90f
#
_cell.length_a   1.000
_cell.length_b   1.000
_cell.length_c   1.000
_cell.angle_alpha   90.00
_cell.angle_beta   90.00
_cell.angle_gamma   90.00
#
_symmetry.space_group_name_H-M   'P 1'
#
loop_
_entity.id
_entity.type
_entity.pdbx_description
1 polymer ?
#
loop_
_entity_poly.entity_id
_entity_poly.type
_entity_poly.pdbx_seq_one_letter_code
_entity_poly.pdbx_strand_id
1 'polypeptide(L)'
;MGGITRRYKVMNILYIHTHDSGRFLKPYGYNVPTDYLLEFAKDAVVFRKAFCGAPTCSPSRSVLLTGMYAHNNGMLGLAHRGFKINDYSKHLASY
;
A
#
# COMPACT_ATOMS: atom_id res chain seq x y z
N MET A 1 4.93 -44.51 -7.11
CA MET A 1 5.38 -43.17 -7.50
C MET A 1 5.00 -42.20 -6.40
N GLY A 2 5.95 -41.73 -5.62
CA GLY A 2 5.72 -40.73 -4.60
C GLY A 2 5.48 -39.35 -5.23
N GLY A 3 4.25 -38.84 -5.19
CA GLY A 3 3.98 -37.45 -5.53
C GLY A 3 4.69 -36.52 -4.53
N ILE A 4 5.46 -35.55 -5.03
CA ILE A 4 6.02 -34.49 -4.20
C ILE A 4 4.86 -33.61 -3.74
N THR A 5 4.37 -33.82 -2.52
CA THR A 5 3.41 -32.91 -1.90
C THR A 5 4.16 -31.64 -1.51
N ARG A 6 4.10 -30.63 -2.34
CA ARG A 6 4.55 -29.29 -1.95
C ARG A 6 3.58 -28.81 -0.86
N ARG A 7 4.05 -28.79 0.39
CA ARG A 7 3.36 -28.06 1.44
C ARG A 7 3.56 -26.58 1.20
N TYR A 8 2.57 -25.94 0.61
CA TYR A 8 2.55 -24.47 0.57
C TYR A 8 2.37 -23.98 2.02
N LYS A 9 3.35 -23.26 2.54
CA LYS A 9 3.13 -22.47 3.75
C LYS A 9 2.11 -21.42 3.40
N VAL A 10 0.90 -21.57 3.91
CA VAL A 10 -0.12 -20.52 3.82
C VAL A 10 0.35 -19.38 4.72
N MET A 11 0.66 -18.23 4.13
CA MET A 11 1.01 -17.02 4.86
C MET A 11 -0.19 -16.09 4.90
N ASN A 12 -0.56 -15.65 6.11
CA ASN A 12 -1.53 -14.58 6.27
C ASN A 12 -0.83 -13.22 6.13
N ILE A 13 -1.42 -12.32 5.36
CA ILE A 13 -0.91 -10.97 5.18
C ILE A 13 -1.94 -9.99 5.74
N LEU A 14 -1.52 -9.18 6.71
CA LEU A 14 -2.28 -8.06 7.22
C LEU A 14 -1.65 -6.77 6.66
N TYR A 15 -2.39 -6.08 5.80
CA TYR A 15 -1.99 -4.79 5.26
C TYR A 15 -2.70 -3.66 6.01
N ILE A 16 -1.93 -2.79 6.66
CA ILE A 16 -2.44 -1.62 7.39
C ILE A 16 -1.82 -0.38 6.78
N HIS A 17 -2.63 0.58 6.37
CA HIS A 17 -2.13 1.88 5.96
C HIS A 17 -2.94 3.02 6.55
N THR A 18 -2.27 4.12 6.76
CA THR A 18 -2.85 5.35 7.30
C THR A 18 -3.25 6.31 6.18
N HIS A 19 -3.97 7.36 6.54
CA HIS A 19 -4.35 8.45 5.64
C HIS A 19 -3.54 9.70 5.96
N ASP A 20 -2.96 10.34 4.93
CA ASP A 20 -2.26 11.63 5.03
C ASP A 20 -1.10 11.71 6.05
N SER A 21 -0.54 10.59 6.49
CA SER A 21 0.55 10.57 7.47
C SER A 21 1.93 10.80 6.85
N GLY A 22 2.14 10.40 5.61
CA GLY A 22 3.43 10.49 4.93
C GLY A 22 4.57 9.83 5.73
N ARG A 23 5.72 10.46 5.74
CA ARG A 23 6.92 9.99 6.47
C ARG A 23 7.08 10.59 7.87
N PHE A 24 6.13 11.40 8.31
CA PHE A 24 6.24 12.15 9.58
C PHE A 24 5.96 11.28 10.79
N LEU A 25 6.81 10.26 10.99
CA LEU A 25 6.71 9.24 12.04
C LEU A 25 8.07 9.08 12.73
N LYS A 26 8.09 8.68 14.00
CA LYS A 26 9.32 8.46 14.77
C LYS A 26 10.33 7.50 14.12
N PRO A 27 9.92 6.36 13.52
CA PRO A 27 10.86 5.47 12.84
C PRO A 27 11.66 6.12 11.71
N TYR A 28 11.16 7.23 11.15
CA TYR A 28 11.84 8.02 10.13
C TYR A 28 12.60 9.22 10.68
N GLY A 29 12.69 9.37 12.01
CA GLY A 29 13.47 10.42 12.67
C GLY A 29 12.70 11.69 12.99
N TYR A 30 11.40 11.72 12.82
CA TYR A 30 10.56 12.87 13.16
C TYR A 30 10.11 12.84 14.62
N ASN A 31 10.07 13.99 15.28
CA ASN A 31 9.60 14.11 16.66
C ASN A 31 8.06 14.16 16.73
N VAL A 32 7.44 13.05 16.37
CA VAL A 32 5.99 12.84 16.44
C VAL A 32 5.73 11.68 17.41
N PRO A 33 4.76 11.78 18.32
CA PRO A 33 4.52 10.77 19.35
C PRO A 33 3.92 9.46 18.77
N THR A 34 4.75 8.71 18.07
CA THR A 34 4.42 7.40 17.48
C THR A 34 5.33 6.31 18.06
N ASP A 35 5.35 6.22 19.41
CA ASP A 35 6.28 5.36 20.14
C ASP A 35 6.04 3.88 19.89
N TYR A 36 4.79 3.45 19.75
CA TYR A 36 4.45 2.05 19.40
C TYR A 36 4.96 1.65 18.01
N LEU A 37 4.92 2.56 17.04
CA LEU A 37 5.50 2.31 15.72
C LEU A 37 7.02 2.23 15.78
N LEU A 38 7.64 3.06 16.62
CA LEU A 38 9.08 3.00 16.86
C LEU A 38 9.49 1.67 17.52
N GLU A 39 8.72 1.19 18.48
CA GLU A 39 8.95 -0.09 19.13
C GLU A 39 8.79 -1.25 18.16
N PHE A 40 7.71 -1.25 17.38
CA PHE A 40 7.48 -2.26 16.33
C PHE A 40 8.61 -2.27 15.29
N ALA A 41 9.12 -1.09 14.92
CA ALA A 41 10.18 -0.94 13.92
C ALA A 41 11.52 -1.58 14.32
N LYS A 42 11.75 -1.85 15.60
CA LYS A 42 12.99 -2.50 16.08
C LYS A 42 13.16 -3.91 15.50
N ASP A 43 12.05 -4.64 15.35
CA ASP A 43 12.05 -6.02 14.87
C ASP A 43 11.53 -6.12 13.41
N ALA A 44 11.37 -5.00 12.72
CA ALA A 44 10.81 -4.91 11.39
C ALA A 44 11.79 -4.30 10.37
N VAL A 45 11.51 -4.52 9.09
CA VAL A 45 12.21 -3.82 8.01
C VAL A 45 11.59 -2.45 7.80
N VAL A 46 12.35 -1.39 7.96
CA VAL A 46 11.93 -0.01 7.73
C VAL A 46 12.42 0.45 6.36
N PHE A 47 11.49 0.65 5.43
CA PHE A 47 11.80 1.15 4.10
C PHE A 47 11.93 2.68 4.12
N ARG A 48 13.14 3.19 3.93
CA ARG A 48 13.41 4.64 3.94
C ARG A 48 13.21 5.31 2.58
N LYS A 49 13.16 4.52 1.51
CA LYS A 49 13.00 5.00 0.12
C LYS A 49 11.80 4.31 -0.53
N ALA A 50 10.66 4.32 0.14
CA ALA A 50 9.40 3.88 -0.43
C ALA A 50 8.62 5.09 -0.97
N PHE A 51 8.12 4.96 -2.19
CA PHE A 51 7.45 6.05 -2.91
C PHE A 51 6.03 5.64 -3.26
N CYS A 52 5.08 6.56 -3.15
CA CYS A 52 3.74 6.37 -3.67
C CYS A 52 3.69 6.55 -5.18
N GLY A 53 2.71 5.93 -5.82
CA GLY A 53 2.55 6.02 -7.28
C GLY A 53 1.97 7.34 -7.77
N ALA A 54 1.44 8.18 -6.87
CA ALA A 54 0.90 9.49 -7.17
C ALA A 54 0.82 10.34 -5.89
N PRO A 55 0.83 11.69 -6.00
CA PRO A 55 0.96 12.56 -4.82
C PRO A 55 -0.33 12.74 -4.01
N THR A 56 -1.51 12.41 -4.56
CA THR A 56 -2.81 12.59 -3.90
C THR A 56 -3.47 11.26 -3.55
N CYS A 57 -4.40 11.27 -2.58
CA CYS A 57 -4.96 10.07 -1.98
C CYS A 57 -5.65 9.11 -2.97
N SER A 58 -6.62 9.57 -3.76
CA SER A 58 -7.35 8.68 -4.67
C SER A 58 -6.45 8.08 -5.76
N PRO A 59 -5.62 8.84 -6.47
CA PRO A 59 -4.64 8.29 -7.42
C PRO A 59 -3.65 7.34 -6.77
N SER A 60 -3.06 7.69 -5.63
CA SER A 60 -2.09 6.83 -4.93
C SER A 60 -2.71 5.49 -4.52
N ARG A 61 -3.92 5.52 -3.96
CA ARG A 61 -4.65 4.31 -3.57
C ARG A 61 -5.03 3.45 -4.76
N SER A 62 -5.43 4.07 -5.88
CA SER A 62 -5.75 3.33 -7.10
C SER A 62 -4.53 2.59 -7.66
N VAL A 63 -3.36 3.23 -7.65
CA VAL A 63 -2.09 2.59 -8.04
C VAL A 63 -1.80 1.37 -7.17
N LEU A 64 -1.93 1.53 -5.85
CA LEU A 64 -1.73 0.44 -4.89
C LEU A 64 -2.68 -0.74 -5.14
N LEU A 65 -3.96 -0.45 -5.37
CA LEU A 65 -5.02 -1.47 -5.45
C LEU A 65 -5.20 -2.09 -6.84
N THR A 66 -4.59 -1.51 -7.87
CA THR A 66 -4.63 -2.03 -9.24
C THR A 66 -3.28 -2.52 -9.74
N GLY A 67 -2.19 -2.13 -9.09
CA GLY A 67 -0.84 -2.35 -9.61
C GLY A 67 -0.53 -1.60 -10.91
N MET A 68 -1.36 -0.62 -11.27
CA MET A 68 -1.26 0.15 -12.52
C MET A 68 -1.01 1.61 -12.20
N TYR A 69 -0.16 2.28 -12.97
CA TYR A 69 0.01 3.74 -12.87
C TYR A 69 -1.32 4.48 -13.08
N ALA A 70 -1.47 5.64 -12.45
CA ALA A 70 -2.69 6.44 -12.53
C ALA A 70 -3.11 6.77 -13.98
N HIS A 71 -2.15 7.03 -14.86
CA HIS A 71 -2.40 7.25 -16.29
C HIS A 71 -3.01 6.03 -16.99
N ASN A 72 -2.69 4.83 -16.53
CA ASN A 72 -3.19 3.59 -17.12
C ASN A 72 -4.52 3.15 -16.51
N ASN A 73 -4.75 3.44 -15.22
CA ASN A 73 -5.98 3.06 -14.54
C ASN A 73 -7.10 4.12 -14.60
N GLY A 74 -6.77 5.35 -15.02
CA GLY A 74 -7.71 6.45 -15.19
C GLY A 74 -7.94 7.34 -13.96
N MET A 75 -7.46 6.96 -12.78
CA MET A 75 -7.61 7.77 -11.57
C MET A 75 -6.55 8.88 -11.51
N LEU A 76 -6.72 9.89 -12.36
CA LEU A 76 -5.77 11.01 -12.48
C LEU A 76 -5.94 12.08 -11.41
N GLY A 77 -7.04 12.07 -10.67
CA GLY A 77 -7.36 13.04 -9.65
C GLY A 77 -8.27 12.48 -8.58
N LEU A 78 -8.78 13.34 -7.71
CA LEU A 78 -9.59 12.96 -6.56
C LEU A 78 -10.96 12.41 -6.98
N ALA A 79 -11.39 11.32 -6.36
CA ALA A 79 -12.65 10.65 -6.68
C ALA A 79 -13.87 11.59 -6.55
N HIS A 80 -13.90 12.46 -5.53
CA HIS A 80 -14.99 13.41 -5.34
C HIS A 80 -15.05 14.53 -6.41
N ARG A 81 -14.02 14.60 -7.28
CA ARG A 81 -13.98 15.50 -8.45
C ARG A 81 -14.32 14.81 -9.77
N GLY A 82 -14.91 13.60 -9.69
CA GLY A 82 -15.38 12.84 -10.85
C GLY A 82 -14.37 11.89 -11.48
N PHE A 83 -13.17 11.76 -10.93
CA PHE A 83 -12.19 10.76 -11.37
C PHE A 83 -12.55 9.37 -10.88
N LYS A 84 -12.32 8.36 -11.69
CA LYS A 84 -12.60 6.96 -11.37
C LYS A 84 -11.63 6.03 -12.08
N ILE A 85 -11.54 4.80 -11.61
CA ILE A 85 -10.80 3.74 -12.28
C ILE A 85 -11.57 3.32 -13.54
N ASN A 86 -10.87 3.16 -14.67
CA ASN A 86 -11.47 2.79 -15.96
C ASN A 86 -12.07 1.37 -15.93
N ASP A 87 -11.42 0.44 -15.23
CA ASP A 87 -11.82 -0.96 -15.18
C ASP A 87 -11.68 -1.48 -13.74
N TYR A 88 -12.78 -1.58 -13.03
CA TYR A 88 -12.81 -2.08 -11.64
C TYR A 88 -12.50 -3.58 -11.52
N SER A 89 -12.55 -4.36 -12.59
CA SER A 89 -12.13 -5.76 -12.57
C SER A 89 -10.63 -5.93 -12.29
N LYS A 90 -9.85 -4.87 -12.47
CA LYS A 90 -8.41 -4.82 -12.16
C LYS A 90 -8.11 -4.45 -10.70
N HIS A 91 -9.12 -4.18 -9.91
CA HIS A 91 -8.96 -3.86 -8.50
C HIS A 91 -8.67 -5.13 -7.69
N LEU A 92 -7.73 -5.05 -6.74
CA LEU A 92 -7.31 -6.18 -5.90
C LEU A 92 -8.48 -6.92 -5.24
N ALA A 93 -9.53 -6.21 -4.83
CA ALA A 93 -10.72 -6.80 -4.23
C ALA A 93 -11.58 -7.63 -5.21
N SER A 94 -11.26 -7.62 -6.50
CA SER A 94 -11.97 -8.39 -7.55
C SER A 94 -11.34 -9.74 -7.84
N TYR A 95 -10.22 -10.09 -7.17
CA TYR A 95 -9.50 -11.36 -7.32
C TYR A 95 -9.90 -12.39 -6.28
#